data_596ab4f287cbe4054468e7091e35b65f
#
_entry.id   596ab4f287cbe4054468e7091e35b65f
#
_cell.length_a   1.000
_cell.length_b   1.000
_cell.length_c   1.000
_cell.angle_alpha   90.00
_cell.angle_beta   90.00
_cell.angle_gamma   90.00
#
_symmetry.space_group_name_H-M   'P 1'
#
loop_
_entity.id
_entity.type
_entity.pdbx_description
1 polymer ?
#
loop_
_entity_poly.entity_id
_entity_poly.type
_entity_poly.pdbx_seq_one_letter_code
_entity_poly.pdbx_strand_id
1 'polypeptide(L)'
;MKDINHLLDDVELKQKRCQRFYLGISQIGNPNQRLLWMQFRWLIPEDMGARILRLLDLGNVIENDLIKKLRNIPGAQIFNLDTNGKQFETQALGGHVKGHIDGVGQNFPGIDTKDQFLLEFKTANDNRFNNLLKLGSYCEWSEEYAAQLHLYMGLFNFKHAIAIVYNKNNSDLYTEIIKYDNDAFNSLMEKAENILLAEIPPDNYIPETDYRIKSYMTPGQQARYLGKALPPKTHCRSCRFAKVDIDKGDAHWHCIQHDRKINEDRQIKSCSRHNFIPELIPAHVIEKDDDMVLYEKDKIRFVNVAENLNTPGENFFSSKELIEVVNSGFPEDILKTCDNVKKLFNGSSIAEIRPWVENRPPF
;
A
#
# COMPACT_ATOMS: atom_id res chain seq x y z
N MET A 1 -32.06 -17.84 -9.57
CA MET A 1 -31.35 -18.70 -8.61
C MET A 1 -29.88 -18.30 -8.72
N LYS A 2 -29.21 -17.89 -7.60
CA LYS A 2 -27.75 -17.65 -7.66
C LYS A 2 -27.06 -18.99 -7.96
N ASP A 3 -26.14 -19.00 -8.91
CA ASP A 3 -25.29 -20.15 -9.18
C ASP A 3 -24.45 -20.47 -7.92
N ILE A 4 -24.15 -21.73 -7.68
CA ILE A 4 -23.35 -22.20 -6.54
C ILE A 4 -21.98 -21.50 -6.51
N ASN A 5 -21.40 -21.22 -7.67
CA ASN A 5 -20.14 -20.48 -7.77
C ASN A 5 -20.25 -19.08 -7.12
N HIS A 6 -21.35 -18.36 -7.37
CA HIS A 6 -21.55 -17.05 -6.72
C HIS A 6 -21.72 -17.16 -5.21
N LEU A 7 -22.36 -18.24 -4.73
CA LEU A 7 -22.50 -18.48 -3.29
C LEU A 7 -21.14 -18.76 -2.64
N LEU A 8 -20.27 -19.51 -3.30
CA LEU A 8 -18.90 -19.76 -2.84
C LEU A 8 -18.07 -18.45 -2.85
N ASP A 9 -18.18 -17.65 -3.91
CA ASP A 9 -17.52 -16.34 -3.97
C ASP A 9 -18.01 -15.42 -2.84
N ASP A 10 -19.31 -15.38 -2.55
CA ASP A 10 -19.89 -14.62 -1.45
C ASP A 10 -19.34 -15.07 -0.07
N VAL A 11 -19.06 -16.37 0.12
CA VAL A 11 -18.44 -16.91 1.35
C VAL A 11 -17.02 -16.40 1.51
N GLU A 12 -16.19 -16.49 0.45
CA GLU A 12 -14.81 -16.00 0.45
C GLU A 12 -14.76 -14.50 0.75
N LEU A 13 -15.57 -13.70 0.07
CA LEU A 13 -15.60 -12.25 0.22
C LEU A 13 -16.13 -11.78 1.60
N LYS A 14 -16.87 -12.63 2.31
CA LYS A 14 -17.30 -12.34 3.69
C LYS A 14 -16.19 -12.52 4.71
N GLN A 15 -15.09 -13.18 4.38
CA GLN A 15 -13.94 -13.29 5.27
C GLN A 15 -13.36 -11.90 5.50
N LYS A 16 -13.54 -11.39 6.70
CA LYS A 16 -13.14 -10.03 7.08
C LYS A 16 -11.61 -9.96 7.12
N ARG A 17 -11.01 -9.33 6.13
CA ARG A 17 -9.58 -8.98 6.17
C ARG A 17 -9.41 -7.63 6.83
N CYS A 18 -8.54 -7.56 7.83
CA CYS A 18 -8.22 -6.29 8.45
C CYS A 18 -7.39 -5.42 7.50
N GLN A 19 -7.67 -4.13 7.47
CA GLN A 19 -6.85 -3.15 6.78
C GLN A 19 -5.42 -3.19 7.36
N ARG A 20 -4.41 -3.30 6.50
CA ARG A 20 -3.01 -3.24 6.93
C ARG A 20 -2.63 -1.83 7.35
N PHE A 21 -1.92 -1.73 8.48
CA PHE A 21 -1.40 -0.48 9.02
C PHE A 21 0.09 -0.27 8.72
N TYR A 22 0.71 -1.18 7.97
CA TYR A 22 2.13 -1.20 7.64
C TYR A 22 2.35 -1.53 6.16
N LEU A 23 3.53 -1.23 5.66
CA LEU A 23 4.00 -1.68 4.36
C LEU A 23 4.54 -3.12 4.52
N GLY A 24 3.96 -4.06 3.80
CA GLY A 24 4.36 -5.47 3.85
C GLY A 24 5.72 -5.70 3.19
N ILE A 25 6.61 -6.46 3.85
CA ILE A 25 7.93 -6.81 3.30
C ILE A 25 7.80 -7.44 1.90
N SER A 26 6.79 -8.29 1.69
CA SER A 26 6.51 -8.92 0.40
C SER A 26 6.10 -7.94 -0.73
N GLN A 27 5.78 -6.70 -0.39
CA GLN A 27 5.38 -5.67 -1.37
C GLN A 27 6.56 -4.80 -1.82
N ILE A 28 7.61 -4.65 -1.00
CA ILE A 28 8.70 -3.70 -1.23
C ILE A 28 9.44 -3.96 -2.54
N GLY A 29 9.50 -5.22 -2.99
CA GLY A 29 10.08 -5.60 -4.28
C GLY A 29 9.34 -5.00 -5.49
N ASN A 30 8.08 -4.58 -5.36
CA ASN A 30 7.33 -4.01 -6.47
C ASN A 30 8.04 -2.74 -7.01
N PRO A 31 8.32 -2.64 -8.32
CA PRO A 31 9.04 -1.49 -8.89
C PRO A 31 8.21 -0.21 -8.85
N ASN A 32 6.88 -0.31 -8.73
CA ASN A 32 6.00 0.85 -8.73
C ASN A 32 5.88 1.49 -7.34
N GLN A 33 6.81 2.39 -7.00
CA GLN A 33 6.84 3.08 -5.71
C GLN A 33 5.58 3.94 -5.47
N ARG A 34 5.04 4.55 -6.53
CA ARG A 34 3.78 5.31 -6.44
C ARG A 34 2.61 4.43 -5.97
N LEU A 35 2.49 3.22 -6.51
CA LEU A 35 1.46 2.27 -6.09
C LEU A 35 1.64 1.87 -4.63
N LEU A 36 2.87 1.54 -4.21
CA LEU A 36 3.19 1.18 -2.83
C LEU A 36 2.84 2.31 -1.86
N TRP A 37 3.22 3.55 -2.20
CA TRP A 37 2.88 4.73 -1.42
C TRP A 37 1.36 4.93 -1.31
N MET A 38 0.63 4.80 -2.42
CA MET A 38 -0.83 4.92 -2.44
C MET A 38 -1.53 3.83 -1.62
N GLN A 39 -1.04 2.60 -1.68
CA GLN A 39 -1.54 1.49 -0.85
C GLN A 39 -1.25 1.73 0.63
N PHE A 40 -0.02 2.11 0.97
CA PHE A 40 0.36 2.43 2.35
C PHE A 40 -0.48 3.57 2.93
N ARG A 41 -0.85 4.57 2.12
CA ARG A 41 -1.74 5.68 2.53
C ARG A 41 -3.23 5.39 2.33
N TRP A 42 -3.60 4.14 1.97
CA TRP A 42 -4.99 3.69 1.75
C TRP A 42 -5.77 4.44 0.67
N LEU A 43 -5.08 5.07 -0.26
CA LEU A 43 -5.68 5.74 -1.41
C LEU A 43 -6.18 4.73 -2.45
N ILE A 44 -5.46 3.60 -2.55
CA ILE A 44 -5.84 2.44 -3.35
C ILE A 44 -5.90 1.24 -2.40
N PRO A 45 -7.06 0.97 -1.77
CA PRO A 45 -7.21 -0.20 -0.91
C PRO A 45 -7.04 -1.49 -1.73
N GLU A 46 -6.46 -2.51 -1.11
CA GLU A 46 -6.41 -3.84 -1.70
C GLU A 46 -7.84 -4.36 -1.89
N ASP A 47 -8.17 -4.72 -3.13
CA ASP A 47 -9.45 -5.34 -3.49
C ASP A 47 -9.17 -6.69 -4.11
N MET A 48 -9.24 -7.73 -3.28
CA MET A 48 -8.96 -9.10 -3.70
C MET A 48 -10.27 -9.80 -4.00
N GLY A 49 -10.50 -10.11 -5.28
CA GLY A 49 -11.63 -10.97 -5.67
C GLY A 49 -11.51 -12.39 -5.10
N ALA A 50 -12.65 -13.08 -4.96
CA ALA A 50 -12.76 -14.42 -4.37
C ALA A 50 -11.75 -15.44 -4.96
N ARG A 51 -11.51 -15.38 -6.28
CA ARG A 51 -10.51 -16.25 -6.95
C ARG A 51 -9.10 -16.07 -6.37
N ILE A 52 -8.69 -14.83 -6.08
CA ILE A 52 -7.37 -14.56 -5.51
C ILE A 52 -7.29 -15.08 -4.08
N LEU A 53 -8.38 -14.92 -3.30
CA LEU A 53 -8.45 -15.45 -1.94
C LEU A 53 -8.25 -16.96 -1.93
N ARG A 54 -8.96 -17.71 -2.78
CA ARG A 54 -8.76 -19.17 -2.93
C ARG A 54 -7.33 -19.56 -3.34
N LEU A 55 -6.67 -18.72 -4.18
CA LEU A 55 -5.26 -18.99 -4.55
C LEU A 55 -4.31 -18.82 -3.37
N LEU A 56 -4.55 -17.84 -2.51
CA LEU A 56 -3.77 -17.63 -1.28
C LEU A 56 -3.99 -18.79 -0.30
N ASP A 57 -5.23 -19.21 -0.11
CA ASP A 57 -5.56 -20.33 0.80
C ASP A 57 -4.94 -21.65 0.31
N LEU A 58 -4.96 -21.88 -1.00
CA LEU A 58 -4.26 -23.05 -1.58
C LEU A 58 -2.74 -22.96 -1.34
N GLY A 59 -2.14 -21.76 -1.41
CA GLY A 59 -0.74 -21.53 -1.06
C GLY A 59 -0.45 -21.97 0.37
N ASN A 60 -1.26 -21.52 1.33
CA ASN A 60 -1.12 -21.88 2.75
C ASN A 60 -1.25 -23.40 3.00
N VAL A 61 -2.14 -24.07 2.28
CA VAL A 61 -2.29 -25.53 2.38
C VAL A 61 -1.03 -26.25 1.91
N ILE A 62 -0.47 -25.84 0.76
CA ILE A 62 0.75 -26.44 0.18
C ILE A 62 1.96 -26.16 1.08
N GLU A 63 2.12 -24.94 1.59
CA GLU A 63 3.18 -24.57 2.54
C GLU A 63 3.16 -25.48 3.77
N ASN A 64 2.00 -25.62 4.41
CA ASN A 64 1.85 -26.50 5.58
C ASN A 64 2.17 -27.97 5.28
N ASP A 65 1.84 -28.46 4.10
CA ASP A 65 2.16 -29.84 3.67
C ASP A 65 3.68 -30.00 3.45
N LEU A 66 4.32 -29.04 2.79
CA LEU A 66 5.76 -29.01 2.59
C LEU A 66 6.52 -28.97 3.92
N ILE A 67 6.11 -28.13 4.86
CA ILE A 67 6.70 -28.05 6.22
C ILE A 67 6.63 -29.43 6.90
N LYS A 68 5.47 -30.11 6.85
CA LYS A 68 5.32 -31.46 7.42
C LYS A 68 6.28 -32.47 6.77
N LYS A 69 6.43 -32.41 5.45
CA LYS A 69 7.34 -33.30 4.70
C LYS A 69 8.80 -33.02 5.04
N LEU A 70 9.19 -31.74 5.12
CA LEU A 70 10.55 -31.35 5.47
C LEU A 70 10.95 -31.81 6.89
N ARG A 71 10.01 -31.79 7.84
CA ARG A 71 10.23 -32.31 9.21
C ARG A 71 10.49 -33.81 9.28
N ASN A 72 10.08 -34.56 8.24
CA ASN A 72 10.33 -35.99 8.18
C ASN A 72 11.72 -36.34 7.57
N ILE A 73 12.47 -35.35 7.08
CA ILE A 73 13.84 -35.56 6.58
C ILE A 73 14.76 -35.85 7.77
N PRO A 74 15.46 -37.01 7.81
CA PRO A 74 16.33 -37.34 8.93
C PRO A 74 17.41 -36.30 9.17
N GLY A 75 17.50 -35.76 10.39
CA GLY A 75 18.48 -34.76 10.80
C GLY A 75 18.04 -33.32 10.58
N ALA A 76 17.07 -33.05 9.73
CA ALA A 76 16.57 -31.70 9.50
C ALA A 76 15.75 -31.17 10.72
N GLN A 77 15.94 -29.91 11.04
CA GLN A 77 15.16 -29.21 12.05
C GLN A 77 14.41 -28.05 11.37
N ILE A 78 13.09 -28.03 11.52
CA ILE A 78 12.21 -27.04 10.86
C ILE A 78 11.31 -26.38 11.88
N PHE A 79 11.41 -25.07 11.95
CA PHE A 79 10.64 -24.20 12.86
C PHE A 79 9.84 -23.22 12.01
N ASN A 80 8.53 -23.19 12.15
CA ASN A 80 7.66 -22.22 11.46
C ASN A 80 6.78 -21.40 12.41
N LEU A 81 6.83 -21.71 13.70
CA LEU A 81 6.09 -20.99 14.74
C LEU A 81 7.01 -20.71 15.91
N ASP A 82 6.77 -19.57 16.57
CA ASP A 82 7.40 -19.20 17.83
C ASP A 82 6.86 -20.03 19.01
N THR A 83 7.34 -19.76 20.20
CA THR A 83 6.90 -20.43 21.45
C THR A 83 5.43 -20.18 21.79
N ASN A 84 4.79 -19.18 21.21
CA ASN A 84 3.38 -18.84 21.39
C ASN A 84 2.49 -19.41 20.27
N GLY A 85 3.06 -20.19 19.35
CA GLY A 85 2.33 -20.77 18.22
C GLY A 85 2.02 -19.79 17.09
N LYS A 86 2.74 -18.66 16.99
CA LYS A 86 2.61 -17.66 15.92
C LYS A 86 3.77 -17.75 14.95
N GLN A 87 3.54 -17.38 13.69
CA GLN A 87 4.61 -17.21 12.70
C GLN A 87 5.65 -16.20 13.21
N PHE A 88 6.92 -16.42 12.87
CA PHE A 88 7.99 -15.47 13.19
C PHE A 88 7.76 -14.16 12.44
N GLU A 89 7.59 -13.07 13.19
CA GLU A 89 7.40 -11.72 12.68
C GLU A 89 8.69 -10.92 12.80
N THR A 90 8.94 -10.07 11.82
CA THR A 90 9.95 -9.01 11.90
C THR A 90 9.36 -7.66 11.53
N GLN A 91 10.00 -6.61 12.02
CA GLN A 91 9.62 -5.22 11.71
C GLN A 91 10.84 -4.32 11.57
N ALA A 92 10.67 -3.24 10.80
CA ALA A 92 11.68 -2.22 10.56
C ALA A 92 11.04 -0.84 10.45
N LEU A 93 11.87 0.21 10.35
CA LEU A 93 11.47 1.60 10.16
C LEU A 93 10.34 2.00 11.13
N GLY A 94 10.65 1.86 12.44
CA GLY A 94 9.71 2.20 13.50
C GLY A 94 8.44 1.34 13.56
N GLY A 95 8.42 0.17 12.91
CA GLY A 95 7.25 -0.71 12.82
C GLY A 95 6.33 -0.43 11.63
N HIS A 96 6.71 0.51 10.76
CA HIS A 96 5.97 0.80 9.52
C HIS A 96 6.19 -0.26 8.43
N VAL A 97 7.24 -1.04 8.52
CA VAL A 97 7.51 -2.22 7.67
C VAL A 97 7.39 -3.46 8.53
N LYS A 98 6.60 -4.44 8.09
CA LYS A 98 6.41 -5.71 8.80
C LYS A 98 6.25 -6.88 7.85
N GLY A 99 6.59 -8.06 8.34
CA GLY A 99 6.37 -9.30 7.62
C GLY A 99 6.59 -10.53 8.47
N HIS A 100 6.12 -11.65 7.96
CA HIS A 100 6.25 -12.97 8.59
C HIS A 100 7.02 -13.87 7.64
N ILE A 101 7.88 -14.71 8.19
CA ILE A 101 8.59 -15.73 7.43
C ILE A 101 7.83 -17.05 7.47
N ASP A 102 7.99 -17.85 6.42
CA ASP A 102 7.34 -19.16 6.32
C ASP A 102 7.99 -20.18 7.25
N GLY A 103 9.31 -20.05 7.49
CA GLY A 103 10.00 -20.90 8.45
C GLY A 103 11.50 -20.69 8.51
N VAL A 104 12.11 -21.41 9.44
CA VAL A 104 13.54 -21.48 9.67
C VAL A 104 13.97 -22.94 9.63
N GLY A 105 15.02 -23.24 8.87
CA GLY A 105 15.64 -24.57 8.82
C GLY A 105 17.02 -24.58 9.45
N GLN A 106 17.43 -25.76 9.94
CA GLN A 106 18.76 -26.02 10.45
C GLN A 106 19.12 -27.51 10.25
N ASN A 107 20.42 -27.81 10.15
CA ASN A 107 20.96 -29.16 10.03
C ASN A 107 20.34 -29.96 8.86
N PHE A 108 20.21 -29.33 7.71
CA PHE A 108 19.60 -29.95 6.53
C PHE A 108 20.63 -30.88 5.84
N PRO A 109 20.33 -32.16 5.63
CA PRO A 109 21.25 -33.10 4.94
C PRO A 109 21.59 -32.58 3.54
N GLY A 110 22.87 -32.58 3.18
CA GLY A 110 23.35 -32.11 1.87
C GLY A 110 23.59 -30.60 1.78
N ILE A 111 23.34 -29.86 2.85
CA ILE A 111 23.71 -28.43 2.98
C ILE A 111 24.86 -28.32 3.97
N ASP A 112 26.02 -27.90 3.47
CA ASP A 112 27.22 -27.71 4.29
C ASP A 112 27.16 -26.41 5.09
N THR A 113 26.14 -26.27 5.95
CA THR A 113 26.03 -25.20 6.91
C THR A 113 25.35 -25.67 8.17
N LYS A 114 25.93 -25.31 9.32
CA LYS A 114 25.33 -25.48 10.64
C LYS A 114 24.49 -24.28 11.04
N ASP A 115 24.55 -23.19 10.26
CA ASP A 115 23.80 -21.99 10.50
C ASP A 115 22.29 -22.22 10.23
N GLN A 116 21.48 -21.48 10.90
CA GLN A 116 20.06 -21.39 10.54
C GLN A 116 19.90 -20.66 9.22
N PHE A 117 18.89 -21.05 8.46
CA PHE A 117 18.56 -20.45 7.18
C PHE A 117 17.05 -20.21 7.04
N LEU A 118 16.70 -19.22 6.23
CA LEU A 118 15.31 -18.89 5.90
C LEU A 118 14.72 -19.98 5.01
N LEU A 119 13.48 -20.37 5.26
CA LEU A 119 12.63 -21.14 4.35
C LEU A 119 11.60 -20.23 3.72
N GLU A 120 11.46 -20.29 2.41
CA GLU A 120 10.48 -19.55 1.64
C GLU A 120 9.76 -20.48 0.67
N PHE A 121 8.42 -20.48 0.71
CA PHE A 121 7.60 -21.35 -0.14
C PHE A 121 6.81 -20.50 -1.14
N LYS A 122 6.83 -20.93 -2.41
CA LYS A 122 6.01 -20.31 -3.46
C LYS A 122 5.29 -21.39 -4.26
N THR A 123 4.14 -21.01 -4.80
CA THR A 123 3.41 -21.86 -5.74
C THR A 123 3.37 -21.22 -7.12
N ALA A 124 3.51 -22.02 -8.16
CA ALA A 124 3.45 -21.57 -9.54
C ALA A 124 2.50 -22.45 -10.37
N ASN A 125 1.98 -21.91 -11.47
CA ASN A 125 1.39 -22.71 -12.52
C ASN A 125 2.48 -23.20 -13.50
N ASP A 126 2.16 -24.11 -14.41
CA ASP A 126 3.11 -24.67 -15.38
C ASP A 126 3.91 -23.60 -16.13
N ASN A 127 3.24 -22.57 -16.64
CA ASN A 127 3.92 -21.54 -17.42
C ASN A 127 4.97 -20.79 -16.60
N ARG A 128 4.64 -20.37 -15.38
CA ARG A 128 5.58 -19.72 -14.48
C ARG A 128 6.67 -20.65 -13.99
N PHE A 129 6.31 -21.90 -13.67
CA PHE A 129 7.26 -22.91 -13.22
C PHE A 129 8.28 -23.28 -14.33
N ASN A 130 7.81 -23.51 -15.55
CA ASN A 130 8.67 -23.78 -16.68
C ASN A 130 9.60 -22.59 -17.03
N ASN A 131 9.12 -21.35 -16.81
CA ASN A 131 9.98 -20.19 -16.94
C ASN A 131 11.08 -20.16 -15.86
N LEU A 132 10.76 -20.52 -14.62
CA LEU A 132 11.76 -20.67 -13.55
C LEU A 132 12.82 -21.70 -13.92
N LEU A 133 12.41 -22.88 -14.42
CA LEU A 133 13.34 -23.92 -14.86
C LEU A 133 14.28 -23.46 -15.99
N LYS A 134 13.77 -22.63 -16.92
CA LYS A 134 14.59 -22.07 -18.01
C LYS A 134 15.60 -21.06 -17.53
N LEU A 135 15.23 -20.21 -16.57
CA LEU A 135 16.12 -19.21 -15.98
C LEU A 135 17.15 -19.87 -15.05
N GLY A 136 16.77 -20.94 -14.36
CA GLY A 136 17.60 -21.63 -13.38
C GLY A 136 17.96 -20.78 -12.15
N SER A 137 17.22 -19.67 -11.93
CA SER A 137 17.46 -18.76 -10.83
C SER A 137 16.12 -18.21 -10.30
N TYR A 138 15.90 -18.37 -9.01
CA TYR A 138 14.74 -17.84 -8.30
C TYR A 138 14.74 -16.30 -8.29
N CYS A 139 15.92 -15.70 -8.12
CA CYS A 139 16.05 -14.25 -8.09
C CYS A 139 15.79 -13.59 -9.45
N GLU A 140 16.22 -14.22 -10.55
CA GLU A 140 15.91 -13.75 -11.91
C GLU A 140 14.45 -14.02 -12.30
N TRP A 141 13.85 -15.06 -11.73
CA TRP A 141 12.45 -15.41 -11.99
C TRP A 141 11.46 -14.37 -11.48
N SER A 142 11.76 -13.74 -10.32
CA SER A 142 10.90 -12.70 -9.75
C SER A 142 11.69 -11.76 -8.84
N GLU A 143 11.91 -10.53 -9.32
CA GLU A 143 12.54 -9.46 -8.52
C GLU A 143 11.79 -9.21 -7.20
N GLU A 144 10.46 -9.32 -7.19
CA GLU A 144 9.65 -9.14 -5.99
C GLU A 144 9.93 -10.22 -4.94
N TYR A 145 10.09 -11.48 -5.38
CA TYR A 145 10.40 -12.59 -4.47
C TYR A 145 11.85 -12.56 -3.99
N ALA A 146 12.78 -12.17 -4.87
CA ALA A 146 14.18 -11.94 -4.49
C ALA A 146 14.28 -10.85 -3.42
N ALA A 147 13.59 -9.73 -3.63
CA ALA A 147 13.53 -8.63 -2.67
C ALA A 147 12.99 -9.07 -1.31
N GLN A 148 11.89 -9.84 -1.30
CA GLN A 148 11.32 -10.40 -0.07
C GLN A 148 12.33 -11.25 0.69
N LEU A 149 13.06 -12.13 0.01
CA LEU A 149 14.08 -12.99 0.59
C LEU A 149 15.23 -12.19 1.22
N HIS A 150 15.81 -11.24 0.46
CA HIS A 150 16.93 -10.44 0.95
C HIS A 150 16.53 -9.58 2.16
N LEU A 151 15.32 -9.02 2.16
CA LEU A 151 14.79 -8.28 3.30
C LEU A 151 14.64 -9.18 4.54
N TYR A 152 14.07 -10.35 4.40
CA TYR A 152 13.94 -11.28 5.53
C TYR A 152 15.30 -11.77 6.01
N MET A 153 16.20 -12.14 5.10
CA MET A 153 17.55 -12.57 5.51
C MET A 153 18.29 -11.47 6.27
N GLY A 154 18.23 -10.22 5.81
CA GLY A 154 18.87 -9.10 6.51
C GLY A 154 18.26 -8.82 7.88
N LEU A 155 16.92 -8.78 7.98
CA LEU A 155 16.22 -8.47 9.24
C LEU A 155 16.34 -9.58 10.31
N PHE A 156 16.45 -10.84 9.90
CA PHE A 156 16.67 -11.98 10.81
C PHE A 156 18.14 -12.38 10.93
N ASN A 157 19.05 -11.72 10.19
CA ASN A 157 20.50 -12.04 10.16
C ASN A 157 20.79 -13.47 9.66
N PHE A 158 20.05 -13.94 8.65
CA PHE A 158 20.35 -15.20 7.96
C PHE A 158 21.34 -14.97 6.81
N LYS A 159 22.30 -15.90 6.65
CA LYS A 159 23.26 -15.87 5.54
C LYS A 159 22.74 -16.55 4.28
N HIS A 160 21.76 -17.42 4.43
CA HIS A 160 21.20 -18.22 3.36
C HIS A 160 19.69 -18.33 3.49
N ALA A 161 19.03 -18.51 2.35
CA ALA A 161 17.64 -18.91 2.26
C ALA A 161 17.54 -20.15 1.36
N ILE A 162 16.53 -20.99 1.62
CA ILE A 162 16.11 -22.05 0.71
C ILE A 162 14.74 -21.66 0.17
N ALA A 163 14.68 -21.39 -1.12
CA ALA A 163 13.43 -21.18 -1.83
C ALA A 163 12.92 -22.53 -2.36
N ILE A 164 11.66 -22.85 -2.10
CA ILE A 164 10.98 -24.05 -2.59
C ILE A 164 9.75 -23.61 -3.38
N VAL A 165 9.73 -23.89 -4.67
CA VAL A 165 8.61 -23.56 -5.56
C VAL A 165 7.86 -24.83 -5.95
N TYR A 166 6.56 -24.85 -5.67
CA TYR A 166 5.67 -25.97 -5.97
C TYR A 166 4.86 -25.68 -7.24
N ASN A 167 4.93 -26.57 -8.22
CA ASN A 167 4.07 -26.52 -9.40
C ASN A 167 2.68 -27.07 -9.07
N LYS A 168 1.67 -26.21 -9.11
CA LYS A 168 0.28 -26.59 -8.77
C LYS A 168 -0.39 -27.52 -9.76
N ASN A 169 0.15 -27.70 -10.97
CA ASN A 169 -0.46 -28.48 -12.02
C ASN A 169 -0.01 -29.95 -12.01
N ASN A 170 1.28 -30.20 -11.72
CA ASN A 170 1.87 -31.51 -11.78
C ASN A 170 2.59 -31.96 -10.50
N SER A 171 2.67 -31.09 -9.50
CA SER A 171 3.32 -31.32 -8.20
C SER A 171 4.86 -31.40 -8.24
N ASP A 172 5.51 -30.96 -9.32
CA ASP A 172 6.96 -30.81 -9.37
C ASP A 172 7.47 -29.76 -8.39
N LEU A 173 8.72 -29.94 -7.96
CA LEU A 173 9.42 -29.04 -7.05
C LEU A 173 10.67 -28.45 -7.70
N TYR A 174 10.89 -27.16 -7.48
CA TYR A 174 12.16 -26.49 -7.71
C TYR A 174 12.71 -26.03 -6.37
N THR A 175 14.00 -26.25 -6.13
CA THR A 175 14.65 -25.82 -4.89
C THR A 175 15.96 -25.11 -5.21
N GLU A 176 16.23 -24.01 -4.52
CA GLU A 176 17.46 -23.23 -4.68
C GLU A 176 17.94 -22.69 -3.35
N ILE A 177 19.27 -22.72 -3.14
CA ILE A 177 19.92 -22.08 -2.00
C ILE A 177 20.39 -20.71 -2.45
N ILE A 178 19.89 -19.67 -1.81
CA ILE A 178 20.17 -18.27 -2.13
C ILE A 178 21.02 -17.67 -1.01
N LYS A 179 22.11 -17.01 -1.39
CA LYS A 179 22.98 -16.30 -0.45
C LYS A 179 22.46 -14.89 -0.21
N TYR A 180 22.62 -14.42 1.02
CA TYR A 180 22.29 -13.04 1.39
C TYR A 180 23.14 -12.05 0.59
N ASP A 181 22.49 -11.02 0.09
CA ASP A 181 23.11 -9.87 -0.57
C ASP A 181 22.83 -8.60 0.26
N ASN A 182 23.88 -8.04 0.84
CA ASN A 182 23.81 -6.86 1.69
C ASN A 182 23.48 -5.60 0.90
N ASP A 183 23.93 -5.48 -0.33
CA ASP A 183 23.70 -4.29 -1.15
C ASP A 183 22.24 -4.26 -1.62
N ALA A 184 21.71 -5.41 -2.00
CA ALA A 184 20.29 -5.57 -2.30
C ALA A 184 19.41 -5.23 -1.06
N PHE A 185 19.78 -5.73 0.11
CA PHE A 185 19.07 -5.41 1.36
C PHE A 185 19.06 -3.90 1.64
N ASN A 186 20.22 -3.24 1.60
CA ASN A 186 20.33 -1.82 1.89
C ASN A 186 19.52 -0.97 0.90
N SER A 187 19.62 -1.27 -0.39
CA SER A 187 18.84 -0.58 -1.44
C SER A 187 17.31 -0.73 -1.24
N LEU A 188 16.86 -1.92 -0.82
CA LEU A 188 15.44 -2.17 -0.55
C LEU A 188 14.95 -1.47 0.72
N MET A 189 15.79 -1.38 1.76
CA MET A 189 15.48 -0.64 2.97
C MET A 189 15.39 0.87 2.70
N GLU A 190 16.34 1.42 1.94
CA GLU A 190 16.31 2.82 1.48
C GLU A 190 15.05 3.12 0.66
N LYS A 191 14.69 2.22 -0.27
CA LYS A 191 13.45 2.32 -1.04
C LYS A 191 12.22 2.36 -0.14
N ALA A 192 12.15 1.47 0.85
CA ALA A 192 11.03 1.44 1.80
C ALA A 192 10.94 2.74 2.62
N GLU A 193 12.07 3.23 3.13
CA GLU A 193 12.16 4.50 3.86
C GLU A 193 11.69 5.67 3.01
N ASN A 194 12.17 5.78 1.77
CA ASN A 194 11.77 6.83 0.83
C ASN A 194 10.25 6.80 0.55
N ILE A 195 9.64 5.61 0.41
CA ILE A 195 8.19 5.48 0.24
C ILE A 195 7.43 5.95 1.48
N LEU A 196 7.89 5.57 2.68
CA LEU A 196 7.23 5.91 3.94
C LEU A 196 7.28 7.42 4.22
N LEU A 197 8.43 8.05 3.99
CA LEU A 197 8.66 9.47 4.28
C LEU A 197 8.14 10.41 3.18
N ALA A 198 7.82 9.90 2.00
CA ALA A 198 7.29 10.73 0.91
C ALA A 198 5.97 11.40 1.32
N GLU A 199 5.95 12.73 1.25
CA GLU A 199 4.78 13.56 1.57
C GLU A 199 3.80 13.65 0.41
N ILE A 200 4.31 13.51 -0.81
CA ILE A 200 3.58 13.54 -2.07
C ILE A 200 3.75 12.21 -2.82
N PRO A 201 2.84 11.88 -3.75
CA PRO A 201 2.97 10.64 -4.53
C PRO A 201 4.29 10.62 -5.31
N PRO A 202 5.13 9.57 -5.20
CA PRO A 202 6.32 9.43 -6.02
C PRO A 202 6.03 9.52 -7.53
N ASP A 203 6.96 10.12 -8.30
CA ASP A 203 6.82 10.34 -9.74
C ASP A 203 6.94 9.06 -10.59
N ASN A 204 7.23 7.93 -9.98
CA ASN A 204 7.33 6.64 -10.64
C ASN A 204 5.96 6.18 -11.17
N TYR A 205 5.57 6.77 -12.30
CA TYR A 205 4.27 6.63 -12.93
C TYR A 205 4.30 5.54 -14.00
N ILE A 206 3.40 4.57 -13.88
CA ILE A 206 3.14 3.61 -14.95
C ILE A 206 2.07 4.20 -15.88
N PRO A 207 2.33 4.30 -17.20
CA PRO A 207 1.36 4.85 -18.16
C PRO A 207 0.01 4.11 -18.11
N GLU A 208 -1.08 4.83 -18.35
CA GLU A 208 -2.45 4.27 -18.41
C GLU A 208 -2.58 3.10 -19.40
N THR A 209 -1.75 3.10 -20.45
CA THR A 209 -1.70 2.05 -21.46
C THR A 209 -1.04 0.76 -20.99
N ASP A 210 -0.30 0.78 -19.88
CA ASP A 210 0.39 -0.39 -19.34
C ASP A 210 -0.61 -1.47 -18.91
N TYR A 211 -0.33 -2.71 -19.34
CA TYR A 211 -1.20 -3.85 -19.05
C TYR A 211 -1.39 -4.10 -17.53
N ARG A 212 -0.41 -3.72 -16.70
CA ARG A 212 -0.45 -3.87 -15.25
C ARG A 212 -1.54 -3.01 -14.63
N ILE A 213 -1.77 -1.81 -15.17
CA ILE A 213 -2.89 -0.95 -14.76
C ILE A 213 -4.22 -1.65 -15.04
N LYS A 214 -4.39 -2.16 -16.27
CA LYS A 214 -5.66 -2.76 -16.70
C LYS A 214 -5.92 -4.14 -16.08
N SER A 215 -4.88 -4.94 -15.87
CA SER A 215 -5.02 -6.33 -15.44
C SER A 215 -5.09 -6.52 -13.93
N TYR A 216 -4.49 -5.61 -13.15
CA TYR A 216 -4.35 -5.75 -11.70
C TYR A 216 -5.09 -4.70 -10.88
N MET A 217 -5.74 -3.72 -11.53
CA MET A 217 -6.49 -2.67 -10.84
C MET A 217 -7.93 -2.62 -11.33
N THR A 218 -8.86 -2.50 -10.40
CA THR A 218 -10.26 -2.20 -10.72
C THR A 218 -10.38 -0.79 -11.35
N PRO A 219 -11.44 -0.46 -12.09
CA PRO A 219 -11.61 0.87 -12.66
C PRO A 219 -11.49 2.01 -11.64
N GLY A 220 -12.03 1.82 -10.43
CA GLY A 220 -11.90 2.79 -9.35
C GLY A 220 -10.47 2.95 -8.82
N GLN A 221 -9.70 1.85 -8.75
CA GLN A 221 -8.28 1.91 -8.40
C GLN A 221 -7.46 2.59 -9.50
N GLN A 222 -7.75 2.29 -10.77
CA GLN A 222 -7.12 2.94 -11.92
C GLN A 222 -7.34 4.46 -11.88
N ALA A 223 -8.59 4.90 -11.68
CA ALA A 223 -8.91 6.33 -11.61
C ALA A 223 -8.14 7.04 -10.48
N ARG A 224 -8.01 6.43 -9.31
CA ARG A 224 -7.22 6.98 -8.20
C ARG A 224 -5.73 7.01 -8.50
N TYR A 225 -5.19 5.92 -9.04
CA TYR A 225 -3.77 5.84 -9.42
C TYR A 225 -3.38 6.92 -10.43
N LEU A 226 -4.27 7.18 -11.38
CA LEU A 226 -4.12 8.20 -12.42
C LEU A 226 -4.42 9.62 -11.93
N GLY A 227 -4.78 9.81 -10.64
CA GLY A 227 -5.14 11.10 -10.10
C GLY A 227 -6.48 11.65 -10.62
N LYS A 228 -7.35 10.79 -11.18
CA LYS A 228 -8.67 11.16 -11.71
C LYS A 228 -9.79 11.05 -10.68
N ALA A 229 -9.54 10.41 -9.53
CA ALA A 229 -10.51 10.22 -8.45
C ALA A 229 -9.84 10.28 -7.09
N LEU A 230 -10.59 10.70 -6.07
CA LEU A 230 -10.21 10.65 -4.66
C LEU A 230 -10.67 9.33 -4.01
N PRO A 231 -10.13 8.97 -2.82
CA PRO A 231 -10.65 7.86 -2.05
C PRO A 231 -12.13 8.09 -1.70
N PRO A 232 -12.93 7.02 -1.47
CA PRO A 232 -14.37 7.15 -1.24
C PRO A 232 -14.72 7.83 0.10
N LYS A 233 -13.75 8.01 0.99
CA LYS A 233 -13.90 8.68 2.28
C LYS A 233 -12.60 9.35 2.70
N THR A 234 -12.73 10.39 3.52
CA THR A 234 -11.59 11.06 4.15
C THR A 234 -11.05 10.22 5.32
N HIS A 235 -9.72 10.21 5.48
CA HIS A 235 -9.03 9.57 6.60
C HIS A 235 -7.66 10.24 6.81
N CYS A 236 -7.06 10.11 8.01
CA CYS A 236 -5.81 10.81 8.31
C CYS A 236 -4.68 10.49 7.33
N ARG A 237 -4.57 9.27 6.80
CA ARG A 237 -3.49 8.91 5.86
C ARG A 237 -3.58 9.62 4.50
N SER A 238 -4.75 10.17 4.13
CA SER A 238 -4.93 11.03 2.94
C SER A 238 -4.73 12.52 3.23
N CYS A 239 -4.48 12.87 4.50
CA CYS A 239 -4.34 14.24 4.97
C CYS A 239 -2.89 14.73 4.87
N ARG A 240 -2.68 15.97 4.38
CA ARG A 240 -1.34 16.59 4.28
C ARG A 240 -0.66 16.83 5.63
N PHE A 241 -1.45 16.88 6.71
CA PHE A 241 -0.95 17.08 8.06
C PHE A 241 -0.50 15.79 8.76
N ALA A 242 -0.75 14.64 8.17
CA ALA A 242 -0.35 13.34 8.73
C ALA A 242 1.04 12.95 8.22
N LYS A 243 2.00 12.90 9.13
CA LYS A 243 3.40 12.54 8.87
C LYS A 243 3.74 11.20 9.50
N VAL A 244 4.56 10.44 8.80
CA VAL A 244 5.18 9.20 9.30
C VAL A 244 6.41 9.56 10.13
N ASP A 245 6.63 8.88 11.24
CA ASP A 245 7.81 9.01 12.08
C ASP A 245 8.44 7.61 12.23
N ILE A 246 9.52 7.36 11.52
CA ILE A 246 10.21 6.07 11.51
C ILE A 246 11.16 5.87 12.70
N ASP A 247 11.51 6.94 13.41
CA ASP A 247 12.41 6.90 14.56
C ASP A 247 11.67 6.48 15.84
N LYS A 248 10.35 6.62 15.87
CA LYS A 248 9.47 6.18 16.96
C LYS A 248 8.86 4.82 16.63
N GLY A 249 8.83 3.93 17.62
CA GLY A 249 8.17 2.63 17.50
C GLY A 249 6.65 2.71 17.30
N ASP A 250 5.99 1.56 17.22
CA ASP A 250 4.53 1.39 17.10
C ASP A 250 3.93 1.99 15.82
N ALA A 251 4.67 1.99 14.71
CA ALA A 251 4.24 2.56 13.45
C ALA A 251 3.66 3.98 13.64
N HIS A 252 4.46 4.85 14.26
CA HIS A 252 4.03 6.16 14.72
C HIS A 252 3.65 7.10 13.58
N TRP A 253 2.43 7.62 13.63
CA TRP A 253 1.97 8.72 12.80
C TRP A 253 1.74 9.95 13.66
N HIS A 254 2.19 11.13 13.19
CA HIS A 254 2.02 12.40 13.86
C HIS A 254 1.15 13.36 13.04
N CYS A 255 0.23 14.07 13.68
CA CYS A 255 -0.54 15.13 13.06
C CYS A 255 0.09 16.47 13.40
N ILE A 256 0.70 17.15 12.42
CA ILE A 256 1.33 18.47 12.63
C ILE A 256 0.30 19.57 12.96
N GLN A 257 -0.94 19.46 12.44
CA GLN A 257 -2.02 20.43 12.69
C GLN A 257 -2.53 20.41 14.14
N HIS A 258 -2.46 19.26 14.78
CA HIS A 258 -2.95 19.08 16.16
C HIS A 258 -1.84 18.75 17.16
N ASP A 259 -0.60 18.72 16.68
CA ASP A 259 0.60 18.34 17.44
C ASP A 259 0.38 17.09 18.31
N ARG A 260 -0.03 15.97 17.68
CA ARG A 260 -0.35 14.75 18.42
C ARG A 260 -0.15 13.46 17.62
N LYS A 261 0.08 12.36 18.34
CA LYS A 261 0.08 11.01 17.75
C LYS A 261 -1.30 10.69 17.13
N ILE A 262 -1.28 10.08 15.94
CA ILE A 262 -2.45 9.53 15.27
C ILE A 262 -2.43 8.02 15.49
N ASN A 263 -3.22 7.53 16.45
CA ASN A 263 -3.39 6.10 16.70
C ASN A 263 -4.22 5.44 15.58
N GLU A 264 -4.27 4.10 15.54
CA GLU A 264 -4.95 3.34 14.49
C GLU A 264 -6.42 3.73 14.33
N ASP A 265 -7.16 3.91 15.42
CA ASP A 265 -8.57 4.33 15.39
C ASP A 265 -8.77 5.70 14.74
N ARG A 266 -7.79 6.59 14.88
CA ARG A 266 -7.82 7.91 14.24
C ARG A 266 -7.37 7.87 12.80
N GLN A 267 -6.43 6.95 12.46
CA GLN A 267 -5.98 6.82 11.08
C GLN A 267 -7.12 6.50 10.12
N ILE A 268 -8.11 5.70 10.55
CA ILE A 268 -9.28 5.31 9.72
C ILE A 268 -10.37 6.38 9.62
N LYS A 269 -10.25 7.46 10.37
CA LYS A 269 -11.21 8.57 10.43
C LYS A 269 -10.53 9.86 9.98
N SER A 270 -11.34 10.88 9.72
CA SER A 270 -10.88 12.26 9.54
C SER A 270 -11.39 13.15 10.67
N CYS A 271 -10.76 14.31 10.84
CA CYS A 271 -11.27 15.39 11.68
C CYS A 271 -11.82 16.54 10.81
N SER A 272 -12.47 17.52 11.43
CA SER A 272 -13.00 18.71 10.74
C SER A 272 -11.91 19.56 10.06
N ARG A 273 -10.64 19.44 10.47
CA ARG A 273 -9.50 20.12 9.84
C ARG A 273 -8.79 19.30 8.78
N HIS A 274 -9.39 18.19 8.32
CA HIS A 274 -8.82 17.39 7.26
C HIS A 274 -8.64 18.21 5.98
N ASN A 275 -7.44 18.13 5.43
CA ASN A 275 -7.10 18.74 4.15
C ASN A 275 -6.31 17.71 3.35
N PHE A 276 -6.73 17.43 2.10
CA PHE A 276 -6.06 16.42 1.28
C PHE A 276 -4.60 16.81 1.01
N ILE A 277 -3.77 15.79 0.79
CA ILE A 277 -2.47 15.95 0.13
C ILE A 277 -2.75 16.60 -1.22
N PRO A 278 -2.19 17.81 -1.49
CA PRO A 278 -2.62 18.64 -2.62
C PRO A 278 -2.53 17.92 -3.97
N GLU A 279 -1.51 17.11 -4.17
CA GLU A 279 -1.20 16.39 -5.40
C GLU A 279 -2.17 15.25 -5.72
N LEU A 280 -3.10 14.94 -4.79
CA LEU A 280 -4.18 13.96 -5.03
C LEU A 280 -5.35 14.58 -5.79
N ILE A 281 -5.49 15.90 -5.76
CA ILE A 281 -6.60 16.60 -6.40
C ILE A 281 -6.20 16.92 -7.84
N PRO A 282 -7.02 16.53 -8.86
CA PRO A 282 -6.71 16.73 -10.28
C PRO A 282 -6.91 18.20 -10.71
N ALA A 283 -6.21 19.10 -10.06
CA ALA A 283 -6.22 20.55 -10.31
C ALA A 283 -4.83 21.13 -10.03
N HIS A 284 -4.53 22.26 -10.64
CA HIS A 284 -3.27 22.96 -10.41
C HIS A 284 -3.30 23.66 -9.05
N VAL A 285 -2.29 23.42 -8.21
CA VAL A 285 -2.11 24.12 -6.94
C VAL A 285 -1.56 25.52 -7.21
N ILE A 286 -2.32 26.55 -6.88
CA ILE A 286 -1.89 27.96 -7.01
C ILE A 286 -1.08 28.36 -5.79
N GLU A 287 -1.63 28.12 -4.59
CA GLU A 287 -1.06 28.52 -3.32
C GLU A 287 -1.53 27.59 -2.21
N LYS A 288 -0.74 27.46 -1.15
CA LYS A 288 -1.12 26.73 0.06
C LYS A 288 -0.57 27.40 1.31
N ASP A 289 -1.33 27.36 2.39
CA ASP A 289 -0.91 27.78 3.72
C ASP A 289 -1.29 26.73 4.78
N ASP A 290 -1.29 27.10 6.06
CA ASP A 290 -1.54 26.18 7.18
C ASP A 290 -2.98 25.64 7.22
N ASP A 291 -3.96 26.35 6.69
CA ASP A 291 -5.39 26.03 6.83
C ASP A 291 -6.06 25.64 5.51
N MET A 292 -5.54 26.10 4.38
CA MET A 292 -6.22 25.96 3.10
C MET A 292 -5.26 25.73 1.91
N VAL A 293 -5.81 25.23 0.82
CA VAL A 293 -5.11 25.08 -0.47
C VAL A 293 -6.00 25.63 -1.57
N LEU A 294 -5.45 26.57 -2.33
CA LEU A 294 -6.08 27.18 -3.50
C LEU A 294 -5.69 26.42 -4.76
N TYR A 295 -6.67 26.02 -5.54
CA TYR A 295 -6.53 25.29 -6.79
C TYR A 295 -7.11 26.06 -7.97
N GLU A 296 -6.60 25.74 -9.17
CA GLU A 296 -7.20 26.12 -10.42
C GLU A 296 -7.40 24.91 -11.34
N LYS A 297 -8.60 24.78 -11.90
CA LYS A 297 -8.95 23.83 -12.93
C LYS A 297 -9.82 24.51 -13.97
N ASP A 298 -9.43 24.42 -15.25
CA ASP A 298 -10.18 24.99 -16.39
C ASP A 298 -10.54 26.48 -16.17
N LYS A 299 -9.58 27.25 -15.63
CA LYS A 299 -9.71 28.68 -15.24
C LYS A 299 -10.67 28.96 -14.06
N ILE A 300 -11.12 27.91 -13.39
CA ILE A 300 -11.97 28.03 -12.21
C ILE A 300 -11.09 27.79 -10.98
N ARG A 301 -11.19 28.69 -10.01
CA ARG A 301 -10.48 28.59 -8.75
C ARG A 301 -11.40 28.08 -7.65
N PHE A 302 -10.88 27.20 -6.81
CA PHE A 302 -11.57 26.70 -5.63
C PHE A 302 -10.57 26.41 -4.51
N VAL A 303 -11.08 26.32 -3.29
CA VAL A 303 -10.25 26.16 -2.10
C VAL A 303 -10.66 24.90 -1.34
N ASN A 304 -9.68 24.09 -0.92
CA ASN A 304 -9.89 23.05 0.08
C ASN A 304 -9.60 23.63 1.47
N VAL A 305 -10.60 23.63 2.33
CA VAL A 305 -10.58 24.21 3.68
C VAL A 305 -11.04 23.23 4.74
N ALA A 306 -10.87 23.60 6.02
CA ALA A 306 -11.47 22.89 7.13
C ALA A 306 -13.01 22.89 7.02
N GLU A 307 -13.67 21.83 7.53
CA GLU A 307 -15.13 21.61 7.40
C GLU A 307 -15.97 22.77 7.97
N ASN A 308 -15.49 23.43 9.03
CA ASN A 308 -16.17 24.58 9.63
C ASN A 308 -15.94 25.91 8.88
N LEU A 309 -15.09 25.90 7.86
CA LEU A 309 -14.76 27.07 7.04
C LEU A 309 -15.32 26.94 5.62
N ASN A 310 -15.93 25.81 5.28
CA ASN A 310 -16.54 25.61 3.98
C ASN A 310 -17.80 26.45 3.83
N THR A 311 -18.03 26.93 2.62
CA THR A 311 -19.24 27.69 2.27
C THR A 311 -19.83 27.07 1.01
N PRO A 312 -20.93 26.34 1.12
CA PRO A 312 -21.60 25.77 -0.04
C PRO A 312 -21.93 26.85 -1.07
N GLY A 313 -21.57 26.60 -2.33
CA GLY A 313 -21.85 27.51 -3.45
C GLY A 313 -20.82 28.63 -3.66
N GLU A 314 -19.78 28.74 -2.85
CA GLU A 314 -18.76 29.79 -2.95
C GLU A 314 -17.34 29.26 -3.23
N ASN A 315 -17.21 28.07 -3.81
CA ASN A 315 -15.92 27.42 -4.14
C ASN A 315 -15.00 27.12 -2.95
N PHE A 316 -15.54 27.11 -1.73
CA PHE A 316 -14.87 26.64 -0.54
C PHE A 316 -15.40 25.26 -0.20
N PHE A 317 -14.57 24.24 -0.37
CA PHE A 317 -14.96 22.86 -0.15
C PHE A 317 -14.18 22.25 1.01
N SER A 318 -14.91 21.61 1.90
CA SER A 318 -14.30 20.63 2.81
C SER A 318 -13.77 19.45 2.01
N SER A 319 -12.86 18.69 2.60
CA SER A 319 -12.36 17.46 1.94
C SER A 319 -13.44 16.43 1.65
N LYS A 320 -14.55 16.40 2.40
CA LYS A 320 -15.68 15.52 2.15
C LYS A 320 -16.44 15.92 0.89
N GLU A 321 -16.74 17.18 0.74
CA GLU A 321 -17.40 17.73 -0.46
C GLU A 321 -16.52 17.58 -1.71
N LEU A 322 -15.19 17.75 -1.58
CA LEU A 322 -14.27 17.52 -2.70
C LEU A 322 -14.29 16.09 -3.22
N ILE A 323 -14.56 15.10 -2.37
CA ILE A 323 -14.71 13.71 -2.83
C ILE A 323 -15.85 13.62 -3.85
N GLU A 324 -16.99 14.25 -3.56
CA GLU A 324 -18.15 14.24 -4.46
C GLU A 324 -17.84 14.99 -5.75
N VAL A 325 -17.28 16.19 -5.64
CA VAL A 325 -16.91 17.03 -6.79
C VAL A 325 -15.91 16.35 -7.71
N VAL A 326 -14.84 15.79 -7.17
CA VAL A 326 -13.77 15.15 -7.97
C VAL A 326 -14.25 13.83 -8.56
N ASN A 327 -14.93 13.01 -7.77
CA ASN A 327 -15.35 11.68 -8.23
C ASN A 327 -16.52 11.73 -9.23
N SER A 328 -17.30 12.81 -9.25
CA SER A 328 -18.31 13.07 -10.29
C SER A 328 -17.74 13.77 -11.53
N GLY A 329 -16.44 14.02 -11.58
CA GLY A 329 -15.77 14.61 -12.73
C GLY A 329 -15.92 16.11 -12.85
N PHE A 330 -16.11 16.84 -11.76
CA PHE A 330 -16.37 18.28 -11.74
C PHE A 330 -17.60 18.66 -12.60
N PRO A 331 -18.82 18.35 -12.18
CA PRO A 331 -20.04 18.58 -12.94
C PRO A 331 -20.19 20.04 -13.41
N GLU A 332 -20.77 20.26 -14.60
CA GLU A 332 -20.94 21.59 -15.17
C GLU A 332 -21.75 22.56 -14.30
N ASP A 333 -22.70 22.07 -13.52
CA ASP A 333 -23.49 22.89 -12.61
C ASP A 333 -22.67 23.42 -11.42
N ILE A 334 -21.77 22.61 -10.87
CA ILE A 334 -20.77 23.08 -9.89
C ILE A 334 -19.84 24.09 -10.53
N LEU A 335 -19.35 23.81 -11.76
CA LEU A 335 -18.51 24.74 -12.51
C LEU A 335 -19.25 26.04 -12.86
N LYS A 336 -20.56 26.00 -13.16
CA LYS A 336 -21.40 27.19 -13.44
C LYS A 336 -21.68 28.01 -12.20
N THR A 337 -21.91 27.38 -11.07
CA THR A 337 -22.01 28.09 -9.78
C THR A 337 -20.71 28.86 -9.49
N CYS A 338 -19.59 28.27 -9.88
CA CYS A 338 -18.28 28.90 -9.83
C CYS A 338 -18.13 30.12 -10.74
N ASP A 339 -18.83 30.18 -11.88
CA ASP A 339 -18.78 31.35 -12.80
C ASP A 339 -19.35 32.62 -12.17
N ASN A 340 -20.33 32.52 -11.30
CA ASN A 340 -20.88 33.66 -10.56
C ASN A 340 -19.92 34.19 -9.47
N VAL A 341 -18.97 33.34 -9.04
CA VAL A 341 -17.93 33.70 -8.04
C VAL A 341 -16.63 34.16 -8.73
N LYS A 342 -16.52 34.09 -10.05
CA LYS A 342 -15.37 34.62 -10.82
C LYS A 342 -14.99 36.06 -10.47
N LYS A 343 -15.96 36.87 -10.03
CA LYS A 343 -15.70 38.21 -9.59
C LYS A 343 -14.95 38.33 -8.25
N LEU A 344 -15.06 37.29 -7.40
CA LEU A 344 -14.41 37.25 -6.09
C LEU A 344 -12.97 36.72 -6.17
N PHE A 345 -12.67 35.84 -7.09
CA PHE A 345 -11.39 35.13 -7.13
C PHE A 345 -10.46 35.51 -8.31
N ASN A 346 -10.85 36.42 -9.20
CA ASN A 346 -9.98 36.84 -10.30
C ASN A 346 -8.75 37.57 -9.76
N GLY A 347 -7.64 36.85 -9.66
CA GLY A 347 -6.36 37.39 -9.22
C GLY A 347 -6.08 37.23 -7.73
N SER A 348 -6.99 36.62 -6.95
CA SER A 348 -6.83 36.54 -5.50
C SER A 348 -5.80 35.53 -5.05
N SER A 349 -4.95 35.91 -4.11
CA SER A 349 -4.08 35.04 -3.31
C SER A 349 -4.81 34.53 -2.07
N ILE A 350 -4.25 33.53 -1.38
CA ILE A 350 -4.78 33.10 -0.07
C ILE A 350 -4.85 34.25 0.92
N ALA A 351 -3.90 35.18 0.88
CA ALA A 351 -3.90 36.37 1.75
C ALA A 351 -5.15 37.26 1.54
N GLU A 352 -5.63 37.37 0.30
CA GLU A 352 -6.85 38.13 -0.03
C GLU A 352 -8.14 37.39 0.32
N ILE A 353 -8.09 36.05 0.28
CA ILE A 353 -9.22 35.17 0.59
C ILE A 353 -9.41 34.97 2.10
N ARG A 354 -8.33 34.96 2.89
CA ARG A 354 -8.34 34.70 4.34
C ARG A 354 -9.29 35.59 5.13
N PRO A 355 -9.36 36.91 4.92
CA PRO A 355 -10.30 37.79 5.64
C PRO A 355 -11.78 37.45 5.44
N TRP A 356 -12.14 36.87 4.29
CA TRP A 356 -13.49 36.39 3.99
C TRP A 356 -13.87 35.14 4.80
N VAL A 357 -12.89 34.30 5.11
CA VAL A 357 -13.10 33.10 5.91
C VAL A 357 -13.16 33.40 7.39
N GLU A 358 -12.33 34.33 7.88
CA GLU A 358 -12.19 34.66 9.31
C GLU A 358 -13.30 35.60 9.85
N ASN A 359 -13.86 36.48 9.02
CA ASN A 359 -14.83 37.52 9.45
C ASN A 359 -16.29 37.14 9.25
N ARG A 360 -16.59 35.83 9.02
CA ARG A 360 -17.99 35.39 8.88
C ARG A 360 -18.64 35.21 10.25
N PRO A 361 -19.86 35.73 10.44
CA PRO A 361 -20.62 35.39 11.63
C PRO A 361 -20.88 33.91 11.69
N PRO A 362 -20.82 33.26 12.87
CA PRO A 362 -21.24 31.90 13.03
C PRO A 362 -22.72 31.78 12.65
N PHE A 363 -23.02 30.88 11.70
CA PHE A 363 -24.42 30.54 11.36
C PHE A 363 -24.99 29.63 12.42
#